data_32a34b3239187fdcc5680058c9d5cc9a
#
_entry.id   32a34b3239187fdcc5680058c9d5cc9a
#
_cell.length_a   1.000
_cell.length_b   1.000
_cell.length_c   1.000
_cell.angle_alpha   90.00
_cell.angle_beta   90.00
_cell.angle_gamma   90.00
#
_symmetry.space_group_name_H-M   'P 1'
#
loop_
_entity.id
_entity.type
_entity.pdbx_description
1 polymer ?
#
loop_
_entity_poly.entity_id
_entity_poly.type
_entity_poly.pdbx_seq_one_letter_code
_entity_poly.pdbx_strand_id
1 'polypeptide(L)'
;MLPYNLERFPQAMRKAMETFKKNNITQKLEENNASLEYVEAAILDFELATTKFMARLEDVKESQNPLEHRIVNDQMMQLERVFLMPAGLPGRPESRNAIFAPAKFNSYAGSAFPGISDLLHEIDDLGGEAKSARWKEIRRHVSDLMIMIQEAARFLNPVEQI
;
A
#
# COMPACT_ATOMS: atom_id res chain seq x y z
N MET A 1 18.46 -4.33 18.00
CA MET A 1 17.29 -3.93 17.21
C MET A 1 17.70 -3.72 15.77
N LEU A 2 16.89 -4.16 14.79
CA LEU A 2 17.20 -4.01 13.37
C LEU A 2 17.09 -2.54 12.94
N PRO A 3 18.04 -2.00 12.14
CA PRO A 3 17.89 -0.69 11.53
C PRO A 3 16.89 -0.78 10.38
N TYR A 4 15.66 -0.30 10.60
CA TYR A 4 14.59 -0.39 9.61
C TYR A 4 13.85 0.93 9.48
N ASN A 5 13.71 1.41 8.26
CA ASN A 5 12.99 2.65 7.97
C ASN A 5 11.51 2.35 7.65
N LEU A 6 10.65 2.38 8.66
CA LEU A 6 9.21 2.16 8.51
C LEU A 6 8.50 3.32 7.81
N GLU A 7 8.99 4.54 7.96
CA GLU A 7 8.35 5.74 7.38
C GLU A 7 8.33 5.73 5.85
N ARG A 8 9.22 4.95 5.22
CA ARG A 8 9.26 4.84 3.76
C ARG A 8 7.94 4.38 3.14
N PHE A 9 7.16 3.56 3.84
CA PHE A 9 5.88 3.06 3.35
C PHE A 9 4.82 4.16 3.28
N PRO A 10 4.45 4.83 4.41
CA PRO A 10 3.46 5.89 4.36
C PRO A 10 3.93 7.07 3.50
N GLN A 11 5.21 7.41 3.48
CA GLN A 11 5.75 8.47 2.61
C GLN A 11 5.57 8.15 1.13
N ALA A 12 5.86 6.91 0.70
CA ALA A 12 5.67 6.49 -0.68
C ALA A 12 4.19 6.52 -1.09
N MET A 13 3.31 6.04 -0.21
CA MET A 13 1.86 6.04 -0.44
C MET A 13 1.31 7.47 -0.55
N ARG A 14 1.70 8.38 0.34
CA ARG A 14 1.32 9.80 0.29
C ARG A 14 1.76 10.46 -1.00
N LYS A 15 3.01 10.27 -1.38
CA LYS A 15 3.55 10.81 -2.63
C LYS A 15 2.78 10.31 -3.85
N ALA A 16 2.37 9.03 -3.83
CA ALA A 16 1.53 8.48 -4.89
C ALA A 16 0.16 9.17 -4.96
N MET A 17 -0.49 9.38 -3.81
CA MET A 17 -1.79 10.07 -3.75
C MET A 17 -1.68 11.51 -4.24
N GLU A 18 -0.64 12.24 -3.87
CA GLU A 18 -0.36 13.58 -4.38
C GLU A 18 -0.16 13.58 -5.90
N THR A 19 0.60 12.61 -6.41
CA THR A 19 0.82 12.44 -7.86
C THR A 19 -0.48 12.15 -8.59
N PHE A 20 -1.34 11.30 -8.04
CA PHE A 20 -2.63 10.98 -8.62
C PHE A 20 -3.57 12.19 -8.66
N LYS A 21 -3.60 12.99 -7.58
CA LYS A 21 -4.35 14.25 -7.54
C LYS A 21 -3.83 15.24 -8.58
N LYS A 22 -2.52 15.44 -8.66
CA LYS A 22 -1.88 16.37 -9.60
C LYS A 22 -2.15 16.02 -11.07
N ASN A 23 -2.26 14.74 -11.38
CA ASN A 23 -2.48 14.24 -12.74
C ASN A 23 -3.96 13.93 -13.04
N ASN A 24 -4.90 14.40 -12.21
CA ASN A 24 -6.35 14.19 -12.33
C ASN A 24 -6.76 12.70 -12.33
N ILE A 25 -5.89 11.80 -11.85
CA ILE A 25 -6.17 10.37 -11.76
C ILE A 25 -7.25 10.11 -10.71
N THR A 26 -7.18 10.77 -9.57
CA THR A 26 -8.20 10.65 -8.51
C THR A 26 -9.58 10.98 -9.04
N GLN A 27 -9.74 12.09 -9.76
CA GLN A 27 -11.00 12.46 -10.38
C GLN A 27 -11.49 11.41 -11.39
N LYS A 28 -10.60 10.94 -12.27
CA LYS A 28 -10.93 9.90 -13.26
C LYS A 28 -11.41 8.60 -12.61
N LEU A 29 -10.80 8.21 -11.48
CA LEU A 29 -11.21 7.04 -10.71
C LEU A 29 -12.59 7.25 -10.07
N GLU A 30 -12.85 8.42 -9.48
CA GLU A 30 -14.14 8.75 -8.87
C GLU A 30 -15.27 8.72 -9.90
N GLU A 31 -15.09 9.33 -11.06
CA GLU A 31 -16.07 9.33 -12.17
C GLU A 31 -16.42 7.91 -12.65
N ASN A 32 -15.56 6.93 -12.37
CA ASN A 32 -15.75 5.53 -12.75
C ASN A 32 -16.00 4.60 -11.55
N ASN A 33 -16.48 5.15 -10.43
CA ASN A 33 -16.80 4.41 -9.20
C ASN A 33 -15.63 3.60 -8.61
N ALA A 34 -14.41 4.12 -8.74
CA ALA A 34 -13.18 3.56 -8.18
C ALA A 34 -12.51 4.57 -7.23
N SER A 35 -13.30 5.20 -6.34
CA SER A 35 -12.81 6.21 -5.40
C SER A 35 -11.66 5.70 -4.56
N LEU A 36 -10.66 6.57 -4.35
CA LEU A 36 -9.52 6.30 -3.46
C LEU A 36 -9.75 6.78 -2.03
N GLU A 37 -10.92 7.28 -1.68
CA GLU A 37 -11.24 7.84 -0.35
C GLU A 37 -10.91 6.84 0.77
N TYR A 38 -11.33 5.58 0.63
CA TYR A 38 -11.04 4.54 1.63
C TYR A 38 -9.57 4.11 1.64
N VAL A 39 -8.88 4.23 0.51
CA VAL A 39 -7.42 4.00 0.45
C VAL A 39 -6.70 5.13 1.18
N GLU A 40 -7.11 6.39 1.00
CA GLU A 40 -6.55 7.53 1.73
C GLU A 40 -6.77 7.40 3.24
N ALA A 41 -7.98 6.99 3.67
CA ALA A 41 -8.27 6.73 5.08
C ALA A 41 -7.38 5.61 5.64
N ALA A 42 -7.22 4.52 4.91
CA ALA A 42 -6.35 3.41 5.32
C ALA A 42 -4.86 3.83 5.41
N ILE A 43 -4.40 4.69 4.51
CA ILE A 43 -3.03 5.26 4.57
C ILE A 43 -2.85 6.09 5.83
N LEU A 44 -3.83 6.90 6.20
CA LEU A 44 -3.78 7.70 7.42
C LEU A 44 -3.72 6.82 8.68
N ASP A 45 -4.55 5.77 8.74
CA ASP A 45 -4.53 4.80 9.83
C ASP A 45 -3.18 4.08 9.93
N PHE A 46 -2.61 3.70 8.80
CA PHE A 46 -1.29 3.06 8.74
C PHE A 46 -0.17 4.00 9.19
N GLU A 47 -0.24 5.27 8.83
CA GLU A 47 0.71 6.30 9.28
C GLU A 47 0.66 6.49 10.80
N LEU A 48 -0.55 6.55 11.37
CA LEU A 48 -0.74 6.62 12.81
C LEU A 48 -0.20 5.37 13.51
N ALA A 49 -0.47 4.18 12.96
CA ALA A 49 0.06 2.93 13.48
C ALA A 49 1.60 2.88 13.41
N THR A 50 2.19 3.37 12.32
CA THR A 50 3.65 3.49 12.16
C THR A 50 4.24 4.41 13.22
N THR A 51 3.65 5.57 13.45
CA THR A 51 4.10 6.53 14.47
C THR A 51 4.06 5.92 15.88
N LYS A 52 2.96 5.23 16.23
CA LYS A 52 2.82 4.54 17.53
C LYS A 52 3.84 3.40 17.67
N PHE A 53 4.05 2.65 16.61
CA PHE A 53 5.03 1.57 16.61
C PHE A 53 6.45 2.09 16.78
N MET A 54 6.81 3.20 16.12
CA MET A 54 8.12 3.83 16.30
C MET A 54 8.34 4.34 17.74
N ALA A 55 7.33 4.93 18.37
CA ALA A 55 7.41 5.30 19.79
C ALA A 55 7.67 4.08 20.68
N ARG A 56 6.92 2.97 20.43
CA ARG A 56 7.15 1.71 21.13
C ARG A 56 8.56 1.13 20.90
N LEU A 57 9.15 1.32 19.70
CA LEU A 57 10.53 0.88 19.45
C LEU A 57 11.53 1.60 20.34
N GLU A 58 11.34 2.89 20.63
CA GLU A 58 12.21 3.63 21.55
C GLU A 58 12.11 3.06 22.99
N ASP A 59 10.91 2.77 23.46
CA ASP A 59 10.71 2.14 24.78
C ASP A 59 11.38 0.75 24.84
N VAL A 60 11.23 -0.06 23.79
CA VAL A 60 11.82 -1.41 23.73
C VAL A 60 13.35 -1.37 23.65
N LYS A 61 13.97 -0.32 23.09
CA LYS A 61 15.44 -0.17 23.08
C LYS A 61 16.03 -0.16 24.49
N GLU A 62 15.32 0.46 25.43
CA GLU A 62 15.74 0.55 26.82
C GLU A 62 15.35 -0.70 27.64
N SER A 63 14.51 -1.57 27.11
CA SER A 63 14.07 -2.81 27.76
C SER A 63 15.20 -3.86 27.78
N GLN A 64 15.32 -4.55 28.91
CA GLN A 64 16.20 -5.71 29.04
C GLN A 64 15.50 -7.03 28.70
N ASN A 65 14.23 -6.98 28.28
CA ASN A 65 13.45 -8.17 27.93
C ASN A 65 13.72 -8.62 26.48
N PRO A 66 14.41 -9.75 26.27
CA PRO A 66 14.74 -10.22 24.91
C PRO A 66 13.51 -10.60 24.09
N LEU A 67 12.39 -10.96 24.71
CA LEU A 67 11.15 -11.26 24.01
C LEU A 67 10.54 -10.01 23.35
N GLU A 68 10.58 -8.86 24.03
CA GLU A 68 10.10 -7.60 23.45
C GLU A 68 10.91 -7.21 22.22
N HIS A 69 12.24 -7.33 22.30
CA HIS A 69 13.12 -7.10 21.14
C HIS A 69 12.81 -8.03 19.98
N ARG A 70 12.54 -9.31 20.28
CA ARG A 70 12.19 -10.29 19.26
C ARG A 70 10.87 -9.96 18.59
N ILE A 71 9.84 -9.66 19.36
CA ILE A 71 8.49 -9.34 18.83
C ILE A 71 8.55 -8.17 17.86
N VAL A 72 9.19 -7.05 18.23
CA VAL A 72 9.26 -5.88 17.36
C VAL A 72 10.15 -6.11 16.13
N ASN A 73 11.23 -6.89 16.25
CA ASN A 73 12.06 -7.27 15.11
C ASN A 73 11.27 -8.15 14.12
N ASP A 74 10.50 -9.11 14.62
CA ASP A 74 9.67 -9.99 13.80
C ASP A 74 8.57 -9.18 13.08
N GLN A 75 7.95 -8.21 13.75
CA GLN A 75 7.00 -7.29 13.11
C GLN A 75 7.66 -6.48 12.00
N MET A 76 8.83 -5.89 12.23
CA MET A 76 9.55 -5.14 11.20
C MET A 76 9.92 -6.00 9.99
N MET A 77 10.42 -7.22 10.23
CA MET A 77 10.83 -8.14 9.16
C MET A 77 9.65 -8.63 8.33
N GLN A 78 8.48 -8.76 8.92
CA GLN A 78 7.31 -9.33 8.26
C GLN A 78 6.40 -8.28 7.64
N LEU A 79 6.54 -7.00 7.98
CA LEU A 79 5.68 -5.93 7.46
C LEU A 79 5.64 -5.90 5.93
N GLU A 80 6.77 -6.07 5.25
CA GLU A 80 6.81 -6.07 3.79
C GLU A 80 5.98 -7.18 3.15
N ARG A 81 5.83 -8.31 3.86
CA ARG A 81 5.03 -9.44 3.37
C ARG A 81 3.55 -9.11 3.27
N VAL A 82 3.06 -8.18 4.09
CA VAL A 82 1.67 -7.71 4.03
C VAL A 82 1.35 -7.09 2.68
N PHE A 83 2.34 -6.46 2.04
CA PHE A 83 2.19 -5.81 0.74
C PHE A 83 2.46 -6.72 -0.46
N LEU A 84 2.60 -8.03 -0.25
CA LEU A 84 2.79 -9.00 -1.31
C LEU A 84 1.44 -9.59 -1.74
N MET A 85 1.02 -9.28 -2.94
CA MET A 85 -0.17 -9.88 -3.55
C MET A 85 0.11 -11.34 -3.94
N PRO A 86 -0.66 -12.33 -3.46
CA PRO A 86 -0.41 -13.74 -3.77
C PRO A 86 -0.44 -14.06 -5.27
N ALA A 87 -1.38 -13.46 -5.99
CA ALA A 87 -1.54 -13.63 -7.44
C ALA A 87 -0.65 -12.70 -8.28
N GLY A 88 0.15 -11.83 -7.64
CA GLY A 88 0.87 -10.76 -8.30
C GLY A 88 0.01 -9.56 -8.66
N LEU A 89 0.64 -8.54 -9.23
CA LEU A 89 -0.05 -7.36 -9.74
C LEU A 89 -0.92 -7.71 -10.96
N PRO A 90 -1.98 -6.95 -11.25
CA PRO A 90 -2.82 -7.18 -12.43
C PRO A 90 -1.99 -7.30 -13.71
N GLY A 91 -2.15 -8.43 -14.40
CA GLY A 91 -1.39 -8.74 -15.63
C GLY A 91 0.11 -8.98 -15.47
N ARG A 92 0.61 -9.07 -14.22
CA ARG A 92 2.04 -9.30 -13.90
C ARG A 92 2.22 -10.20 -12.67
N PRO A 93 1.99 -11.51 -12.80
CA PRO A 93 2.07 -12.45 -11.67
C PRO A 93 3.47 -12.54 -11.04
N GLU A 94 4.52 -12.19 -11.77
CA GLU A 94 5.90 -12.13 -11.29
C GLU A 94 6.18 -10.95 -10.36
N SER A 95 5.39 -9.86 -10.44
CA SER A 95 5.53 -8.65 -9.65
C SER A 95 4.50 -8.66 -8.52
N ARG A 96 4.94 -8.88 -7.29
CA ARG A 96 4.02 -9.10 -6.16
C ARG A 96 3.89 -7.92 -5.21
N ASN A 97 4.90 -7.07 -5.09
CA ASN A 97 4.84 -5.96 -4.14
C ASN A 97 3.92 -4.85 -4.66
N ALA A 98 2.78 -4.67 -3.97
CA ALA A 98 1.73 -3.72 -4.37
C ALA A 98 2.16 -2.25 -4.26
N ILE A 99 3.21 -1.94 -3.50
CA ILE A 99 3.65 -0.57 -3.21
C ILE A 99 4.92 -0.22 -4.00
N PHE A 100 5.92 -1.11 -3.99
CA PHE A 100 7.26 -0.80 -4.51
C PHE A 100 7.63 -1.50 -5.81
N ALA A 101 6.77 -2.34 -6.36
CA ALA A 101 7.06 -2.89 -7.68
C ALA A 101 7.11 -1.77 -8.73
N PRO A 102 8.00 -1.83 -9.71
CA PRO A 102 8.03 -0.83 -10.78
C PRO A 102 6.76 -0.91 -11.61
N ALA A 103 6.25 0.23 -12.08
CA ALA A 103 5.17 0.26 -13.05
C ALA A 103 5.63 -0.35 -14.38
N LYS A 104 4.75 -1.07 -15.06
CA LYS A 104 5.04 -1.68 -16.38
C LYS A 104 5.22 -0.62 -17.45
N PHE A 105 4.39 0.41 -17.39
CA PHE A 105 4.41 1.54 -18.30
C PHE A 105 4.90 2.75 -17.51
N ASN A 106 5.98 3.35 -17.92
CA ASN A 106 6.71 4.41 -17.18
C ASN A 106 5.96 5.75 -17.09
N SER A 107 4.65 5.73 -17.21
CA SER A 107 3.79 6.92 -17.23
C SER A 107 3.82 7.71 -15.91
N TYR A 108 4.14 7.06 -14.79
CA TYR A 108 4.19 7.64 -13.45
C TYR A 108 5.36 7.06 -12.65
N ALA A 109 6.56 7.13 -13.24
CA ALA A 109 7.77 6.58 -12.66
C ALA A 109 7.99 7.03 -11.21
N GLY A 110 8.27 6.08 -10.33
CA GLY A 110 8.54 6.33 -8.91
C GLY A 110 7.32 6.53 -8.03
N SER A 111 6.11 6.26 -8.53
CA SER A 111 4.87 6.26 -7.74
C SER A 111 4.64 4.91 -7.08
N ALA A 112 4.18 4.89 -5.83
CA ALA A 112 3.56 3.70 -5.25
C ALA A 112 2.25 3.38 -6.00
N PHE A 113 1.71 2.18 -5.79
CA PHE A 113 0.50 1.67 -6.46
C PHE A 113 0.67 1.46 -7.98
N PRO A 114 1.71 0.73 -8.41
CA PRO A 114 1.98 0.49 -9.83
C PRO A 114 0.82 -0.20 -10.55
N GLY A 115 0.04 -1.02 -9.83
CA GLY A 115 -1.12 -1.71 -10.42
C GLY A 115 -2.22 -0.75 -10.90
N ILE A 116 -2.46 0.36 -10.18
CA ILE A 116 -3.42 1.38 -10.64
C ILE A 116 -2.91 2.04 -11.92
N SER A 117 -1.64 2.46 -11.93
CA SER A 117 -1.02 3.10 -13.10
C SER A 117 -1.03 2.20 -14.33
N ASP A 118 -0.71 0.92 -14.15
CA ASP A 118 -0.69 -0.06 -15.24
C ASP A 118 -2.10 -0.32 -15.80
N LEU A 119 -3.11 -0.43 -14.94
CA LEU A 119 -4.49 -0.65 -15.36
C LEU A 119 -5.11 0.57 -16.08
N LEU A 120 -4.67 1.78 -15.72
CA LEU A 120 -5.12 3.02 -16.37
C LEU A 120 -4.44 3.30 -17.69
N HIS A 121 -3.30 2.63 -17.97
CA HIS A 121 -2.58 2.81 -19.23
C HIS A 121 -3.48 2.46 -20.42
N GLU A 122 -3.59 3.38 -21.36
CA GLU A 122 -4.39 3.24 -22.59
C GLU A 122 -5.87 2.85 -22.38
N ILE A 123 -6.44 3.11 -21.17
CA ILE A 123 -7.82 2.72 -20.87
C ILE A 123 -8.83 3.44 -21.77
N ASP A 124 -8.50 4.65 -22.22
CA ASP A 124 -9.40 5.45 -23.07
C ASP A 124 -9.43 4.93 -24.51
N ASP A 125 -8.42 4.19 -24.92
CA ASP A 125 -8.35 3.55 -26.25
C ASP A 125 -9.18 2.25 -26.31
N LEU A 126 -9.60 1.75 -25.13
CA LEU A 126 -10.47 0.58 -25.06
C LEU A 126 -11.94 0.97 -25.30
N GLY A 127 -12.65 0.14 -26.02
CA GLY A 127 -14.08 0.29 -26.28
C GLY A 127 -14.93 -0.78 -25.62
N GLY A 128 -16.23 -0.51 -25.47
CA GLY A 128 -17.25 -1.48 -25.11
C GLY A 128 -16.96 -2.33 -23.87
N GLU A 129 -17.04 -3.63 -24.03
CA GLU A 129 -16.87 -4.61 -22.95
C GLU A 129 -15.45 -4.62 -22.37
N ALA A 130 -14.42 -4.41 -23.20
CA ALA A 130 -13.02 -4.39 -22.75
C ALA A 130 -12.74 -3.25 -21.77
N LYS A 131 -13.28 -2.06 -22.03
CA LYS A 131 -13.19 -0.90 -21.14
C LYS A 131 -13.93 -1.16 -19.82
N SER A 132 -15.13 -1.72 -19.91
CA SER A 132 -15.94 -2.07 -18.73
C SER A 132 -15.24 -3.10 -17.85
N ALA A 133 -14.66 -4.15 -18.45
CA ALA A 133 -13.88 -5.17 -17.74
C ALA A 133 -12.66 -4.57 -17.04
N ARG A 134 -11.92 -3.65 -17.71
CA ARG A 134 -10.78 -2.97 -17.14
C ARG A 134 -11.16 -2.12 -15.92
N TRP A 135 -12.27 -1.40 -15.98
CA TRP A 135 -12.77 -0.63 -14.82
C TRP A 135 -13.20 -1.53 -13.67
N LYS A 136 -13.77 -2.69 -13.94
CA LYS A 136 -14.09 -3.68 -12.90
C LYS A 136 -12.81 -4.18 -12.20
N GLU A 137 -11.76 -4.43 -12.97
CA GLU A 137 -10.45 -4.84 -12.44
C GLU A 137 -9.82 -3.74 -11.58
N ILE A 138 -9.90 -2.47 -12.02
CA ILE A 138 -9.42 -1.32 -11.24
C ILE A 138 -10.14 -1.24 -9.90
N ARG A 139 -11.47 -1.31 -9.88
CA ARG A 139 -12.27 -1.27 -8.63
C ARG A 139 -11.86 -2.39 -7.66
N ARG A 140 -11.66 -3.60 -8.18
CA ARG A 140 -11.19 -4.73 -7.38
C ARG A 140 -9.81 -4.45 -6.80
N HIS A 141 -8.87 -3.99 -7.63
CA HIS A 141 -7.51 -3.72 -7.20
C HIS A 141 -7.44 -2.59 -6.15
N VAL A 142 -8.25 -1.54 -6.29
CA VAL A 142 -8.38 -0.47 -5.28
C VAL A 142 -8.87 -1.04 -3.95
N SER A 143 -9.86 -1.94 -3.98
CA SER A 143 -10.34 -2.60 -2.76
C SER A 143 -9.27 -3.49 -2.11
N ASP A 144 -8.52 -4.25 -2.92
CA ASP A 144 -7.43 -5.10 -2.44
C ASP A 144 -6.34 -4.25 -1.77
N LEU A 145 -5.97 -3.11 -2.37
CA LEU A 145 -5.01 -2.16 -1.78
C LEU A 145 -5.50 -1.60 -0.44
N MET A 146 -6.76 -1.18 -0.36
CA MET A 146 -7.35 -0.70 0.89
C MET A 146 -7.22 -1.75 2.00
N ILE A 147 -7.62 -3.00 1.72
CA ILE A 147 -7.54 -4.11 2.69
C ILE A 147 -6.09 -4.35 3.12
N MET A 148 -5.15 -4.39 2.18
CA MET A 148 -3.73 -4.61 2.49
C MET A 148 -3.17 -3.52 3.41
N ILE A 149 -3.49 -2.25 3.15
CA ILE A 149 -3.02 -1.13 3.97
C ILE A 149 -3.64 -1.18 5.37
N GLN A 150 -4.93 -1.51 5.47
CA GLN A 150 -5.58 -1.72 6.77
C GLN A 150 -4.95 -2.87 7.56
N GLU A 151 -4.65 -3.99 6.89
CA GLU A 151 -3.96 -5.12 7.54
C GLU A 151 -2.55 -4.72 8.00
N ALA A 152 -1.82 -3.92 7.21
CA ALA A 152 -0.52 -3.38 7.62
C ALA A 152 -0.63 -2.50 8.88
N ALA A 153 -1.65 -1.65 8.97
CA ALA A 153 -1.92 -0.85 10.16
C ALA A 153 -2.22 -1.72 11.39
N ARG A 154 -3.06 -2.74 11.23
CA ARG A 154 -3.38 -3.71 12.31
C ARG A 154 -2.16 -4.49 12.75
N PHE A 155 -1.33 -4.89 11.79
CA PHE A 155 -0.13 -5.68 12.04
C PHE A 155 0.91 -4.96 12.92
N LEU A 156 0.97 -3.62 12.83
CA LEU A 156 1.85 -2.80 13.67
C LEU A 156 1.30 -2.53 15.07
N ASN A 157 0.00 -2.73 15.29
CA ASN A 157 -0.57 -2.56 16.62
C ASN A 157 0.00 -3.62 17.59
N PRO A 158 0.15 -3.28 18.87
CA PRO A 158 0.58 -4.27 19.85
C PRO A 158 -0.42 -5.43 19.89
N VAL A 159 0.09 -6.66 19.91
CA VAL A 159 -0.74 -7.82 20.21
C VAL A 159 -1.23 -7.63 21.63
N GLU A 160 -2.52 -7.42 21.81
CA GLU A 160 -3.13 -7.43 23.15
C GLU A 160 -2.83 -8.81 23.74
N GLN A 161 -2.03 -8.82 24.79
CA GLN A 161 -1.83 -10.04 25.57
C GLN A 161 -3.17 -10.34 26.24
N ILE A 162 -3.83 -11.40 25.75
CA ILE A 162 -5.03 -11.99 26.37
C ILE A 162 -4.63 -12.64 27.69
#